data_7097cef6f633ec2bf3b6cfc66edfaa11
#
_entry.id   7097cef6f633ec2bf3b6cfc66edfaa11
#
_cell.length_a   1.000
_cell.length_b   1.000
_cell.length_c   1.000
_cell.angle_alpha   90.00
_cell.angle_beta   90.00
_cell.angle_gamma   90.00
#
_symmetry.space_group_name_H-M   'P 1'
#
loop_
_entity.id
_entity.type
_entity.pdbx_description
1 polymer ?
#
loop_
_entity_poly.entity_id
_entity_poly.type
_entity_poly.pdbx_seq_one_letter_code
_entity_poly.pdbx_strand_id
1 'polypeptide(L)'
;MNKFLNKYKANDYVLLFSAGAAVGTLFLWAASYIFPEGEIVGGRKVFENIPKVLQYIFYVLSATTIYISGYLFSLRVKNWTRGKEEKRDVKLSQRILKLFDGLSMRTVLRFKAAGLMHSLIYIGFLGLFAGTVTLEIHHLMPPSLKFLQGTTYIVYSFTLELATIAYLTGLFWALARRFIGTEYRIKTKTTIDDYLTLSLLIFIGISGITTEAGRIALENLPDYEKCSFIGYAVGQFLNLTNPELFHKISWVLHVVSFFVFLIASPLSKLRHIFTSPRNMFMSPKERPKGAMKFIG
;
A
#
# COMPACT_ATOMS: atom_id res chain seq x y z
N MET A 1 8.57 -3.08 -34.58
CA MET A 1 8.08 -2.88 -33.18
C MET A 1 6.55 -3.01 -33.05
N ASN A 2 5.73 -2.51 -33.98
CA ASN A 2 4.25 -2.57 -33.86
C ASN A 2 3.59 -3.97 -34.03
N LYS A 3 4.21 -4.93 -34.72
CA LYS A 3 3.64 -6.30 -34.88
C LYS A 3 3.73 -7.16 -33.60
N PHE A 4 4.71 -6.89 -32.72
CA PHE A 4 4.85 -7.63 -31.45
C PHE A 4 3.82 -7.17 -30.42
N LEU A 5 3.52 -5.87 -30.39
CA LEU A 5 2.55 -5.28 -29.44
C LEU A 5 1.08 -5.65 -29.75
N ASN A 6 0.75 -5.98 -31.01
CA ASN A 6 -0.60 -6.39 -31.40
C ASN A 6 -0.93 -7.86 -31.07
N LYS A 7 0.05 -8.66 -30.62
CA LYS A 7 -0.14 -10.07 -30.31
C LYS A 7 -0.75 -10.31 -28.93
N TYR A 8 -0.51 -9.40 -27.97
CA TYR A 8 -0.95 -9.55 -26.58
C TYR A 8 -2.13 -8.64 -26.27
N LYS A 9 -3.13 -9.20 -25.57
CA LYS A 9 -4.25 -8.42 -25.04
C LYS A 9 -3.83 -7.73 -23.72
N ALA A 10 -4.56 -6.71 -23.30
CA ALA A 10 -4.21 -5.94 -22.08
C ALA A 10 -4.10 -6.81 -20.82
N ASN A 11 -4.88 -7.91 -20.74
CA ASN A 11 -4.78 -8.87 -19.63
C ASN A 11 -3.46 -9.64 -19.64
N ASP A 12 -2.88 -9.92 -20.81
CA ASP A 12 -1.61 -10.64 -20.92
C ASP A 12 -0.45 -9.79 -20.40
N TYR A 13 -0.48 -8.47 -20.66
CA TYR A 13 0.50 -7.54 -20.08
C TYR A 13 0.42 -7.48 -18.56
N VAL A 14 -0.79 -7.51 -17.98
CA VAL A 14 -0.95 -7.56 -16.52
C VAL A 14 -0.37 -8.84 -15.95
N LEU A 15 -0.59 -9.98 -16.60
CA LEU A 15 -0.03 -11.27 -16.19
C LEU A 15 1.49 -11.29 -16.28
N LEU A 16 2.04 -10.82 -17.40
CA LEU A 16 3.48 -10.75 -17.60
C LEU A 16 4.16 -9.84 -16.58
N PHE A 17 3.54 -8.68 -16.29
CA PHE A 17 4.04 -7.77 -15.26
C PHE A 17 4.01 -8.42 -13.88
N SER A 18 2.91 -9.09 -13.53
CA SER A 18 2.77 -9.74 -12.22
C SER A 18 3.72 -10.93 -12.07
N ALA A 19 3.91 -11.72 -13.14
CA ALA A 19 4.88 -12.79 -13.16
C ALA A 19 6.32 -12.24 -13.04
N GLY A 20 6.64 -11.19 -13.77
CA GLY A 20 7.94 -10.50 -13.67
C GLY A 20 8.20 -9.94 -12.28
N ALA A 21 7.19 -9.31 -11.64
CA ALA A 21 7.28 -8.81 -10.27
C ALA A 21 7.50 -9.95 -9.27
N ALA A 22 6.77 -11.06 -9.40
CA ALA A 22 6.93 -12.23 -8.54
C ALA A 22 8.33 -12.87 -8.67
N VAL A 23 8.81 -13.06 -9.91
CA VAL A 23 10.16 -13.55 -10.17
C VAL A 23 11.21 -12.56 -9.65
N GLY A 24 10.99 -11.25 -9.86
CA GLY A 24 11.85 -10.20 -9.34
C GLY A 24 11.96 -10.24 -7.82
N THR A 25 10.86 -10.46 -7.10
CA THR A 25 10.85 -10.61 -5.64
C THR A 25 11.74 -11.77 -5.19
N LEU A 26 11.63 -12.95 -5.85
CA LEU A 26 12.45 -14.11 -5.53
C LEU A 26 13.92 -13.88 -5.90
N PHE A 27 14.18 -13.21 -7.02
CA PHE A 27 15.55 -12.87 -7.43
C PHE A 27 16.21 -11.91 -6.44
N LEU A 28 15.51 -10.84 -6.04
CA LEU A 28 16.02 -9.88 -5.07
C LEU A 28 16.28 -10.55 -3.72
N TRP A 29 15.38 -11.42 -3.28
CA TRP A 29 15.60 -12.22 -2.09
C TRP A 29 16.85 -13.10 -2.19
N ALA A 30 17.04 -13.83 -3.28
CA ALA A 30 18.25 -14.63 -3.49
C ALA A 30 19.51 -13.75 -3.52
N ALA A 31 19.44 -12.59 -4.14
CA ALA A 31 20.54 -11.63 -4.22
C ALA A 31 20.93 -11.05 -2.84
N SER A 32 19.98 -10.93 -1.89
CA SER A 32 20.27 -10.43 -0.56
C SER A 32 21.25 -11.32 0.22
N TYR A 33 21.38 -12.60 -0.12
CA TYR A 33 22.39 -13.50 0.47
C TYR A 33 23.80 -13.28 -0.06
N ILE A 34 23.94 -12.61 -1.21
CA ILE A 34 25.27 -12.29 -1.78
C ILE A 34 25.92 -11.14 -1.01
N PHE A 35 25.10 -10.25 -0.46
CA PHE A 35 25.56 -9.09 0.30
C PHE A 35 25.19 -9.28 1.77
N PRO A 36 26.17 -9.63 2.65
CA PRO A 36 25.91 -9.75 4.08
C PRO A 36 25.43 -8.42 4.65
N GLU A 37 24.57 -8.48 5.64
CA GLU A 37 24.14 -7.28 6.37
C GLU A 37 25.36 -6.65 7.04
N GLY A 38 25.69 -5.43 6.61
CA GLY A 38 26.73 -4.64 7.27
C GLY A 38 26.28 -4.12 8.63
N GLU A 39 27.21 -3.61 9.40
CA GLU A 39 26.90 -2.93 10.66
C GLU A 39 26.07 -1.68 10.39
N ILE A 40 24.87 -1.60 11.00
CA ILE A 40 23.96 -0.46 10.86
C ILE A 40 24.05 0.36 12.15
N VAL A 41 24.51 1.60 12.03
CA VAL A 41 24.66 2.53 13.16
C VAL A 41 23.50 3.54 13.15
N GLY A 42 22.72 3.59 14.24
CA GLY A 42 21.62 4.53 14.37
C GLY A 42 20.49 4.29 13.36
N GLY A 43 20.14 3.04 13.13
CA GLY A 43 19.07 2.60 12.26
C GLY A 43 18.63 1.18 12.58
N ARG A 44 17.48 0.75 12.03
CA ARG A 44 16.95 -0.60 12.28
C ARG A 44 17.55 -1.63 11.34
N LYS A 45 17.77 -2.83 11.87
CA LYS A 45 18.03 -4.02 11.05
C LYS A 45 16.71 -4.64 10.62
N VAL A 46 16.61 -4.95 9.33
CA VAL A 46 15.43 -5.61 8.79
C VAL A 46 15.52 -7.11 9.11
N PHE A 47 14.44 -7.69 9.60
CA PHE A 47 14.37 -9.11 9.99
C PHE A 47 15.25 -9.57 11.17
N GLU A 48 15.86 -8.70 11.95
CA GLU A 48 16.80 -9.09 13.01
C GLU A 48 16.25 -10.18 13.97
N ASN A 49 14.99 -10.05 14.37
CA ASN A 49 14.33 -11.00 15.28
C ASN A 49 13.44 -12.04 14.57
N ILE A 50 13.45 -12.05 13.24
CA ILE A 50 12.61 -12.95 12.47
C ILE A 50 13.44 -14.17 12.03
N PRO A 51 13.06 -15.39 12.45
CA PRO A 51 13.75 -16.61 12.04
C PRO A 51 13.86 -16.74 10.52
N LYS A 52 15.00 -17.21 10.02
CA LYS A 52 15.23 -17.38 8.57
C LYS A 52 14.15 -18.18 7.86
N VAL A 53 13.58 -19.18 8.52
CA VAL A 53 12.46 -19.96 7.97
C VAL A 53 11.24 -19.07 7.69
N LEU A 54 10.90 -18.14 8.59
CA LEU A 54 9.80 -17.19 8.37
C LEU A 54 10.12 -16.18 7.28
N GLN A 55 11.38 -15.77 7.14
CA GLN A 55 11.83 -14.91 6.04
C GLN A 55 11.65 -15.63 4.68
N TYR A 56 12.03 -16.91 4.59
CA TYR A 56 11.81 -17.71 3.38
C TYR A 56 10.35 -17.82 3.02
N ILE A 57 9.51 -18.15 4.00
CA ILE A 57 8.05 -18.22 3.83
C ILE A 57 7.51 -16.87 3.36
N PHE A 58 7.97 -15.76 3.95
CA PHE A 58 7.56 -14.42 3.58
C PHE A 58 7.83 -14.11 2.10
N TYR A 59 9.04 -14.34 1.60
CA TYR A 59 9.36 -14.04 0.20
C TYR A 59 8.63 -14.95 -0.79
N VAL A 60 8.49 -16.24 -0.48
CA VAL A 60 7.72 -17.18 -1.30
C VAL A 60 6.24 -16.80 -1.34
N LEU A 61 5.65 -16.49 -0.21
CA LEU A 61 4.26 -16.03 -0.12
C LEU A 61 4.07 -14.66 -0.78
N SER A 62 5.03 -13.74 -0.65
CA SER A 62 5.00 -12.44 -1.34
C SER A 62 4.94 -12.63 -2.86
N ALA A 63 5.85 -13.41 -3.43
CA ALA A 63 5.86 -13.70 -4.86
C ALA A 63 4.55 -14.36 -5.33
N THR A 64 4.08 -15.36 -4.58
CA THR A 64 2.84 -16.08 -4.88
C THR A 64 1.63 -15.15 -4.83
N THR A 65 1.55 -14.31 -3.80
CA THR A 65 0.43 -13.38 -3.59
C THR A 65 0.41 -12.28 -4.64
N ILE A 66 1.57 -11.74 -5.03
CA ILE A 66 1.70 -10.78 -6.14
C ILE A 66 1.20 -11.40 -7.44
N TYR A 67 1.61 -12.64 -7.74
CA TYR A 67 1.16 -13.33 -8.94
C TYR A 67 -0.35 -13.59 -8.93
N ILE A 68 -0.90 -14.13 -7.84
CA ILE A 68 -2.34 -14.40 -7.69
C ILE A 68 -3.15 -13.10 -7.82
N SER A 69 -2.74 -12.04 -7.13
CA SER A 69 -3.41 -10.73 -7.22
C SER A 69 -3.42 -10.19 -8.66
N GLY A 70 -2.28 -10.28 -9.34
CA GLY A 70 -2.18 -9.90 -10.74
C GLY A 70 -3.02 -10.77 -11.67
N TYR A 71 -3.07 -12.07 -11.44
CA TYR A 71 -3.95 -12.98 -12.18
C TYR A 71 -5.42 -12.60 -12.00
N LEU A 72 -5.88 -12.43 -10.78
CA LEU A 72 -7.26 -12.01 -10.48
C LEU A 72 -7.59 -10.64 -11.12
N PHE A 73 -6.64 -9.72 -11.10
CA PHE A 73 -6.81 -8.43 -11.77
C PHE A 73 -6.86 -8.57 -13.30
N SER A 74 -6.05 -9.45 -13.89
CA SER A 74 -6.05 -9.73 -15.33
C SER A 74 -7.41 -10.21 -15.83
N LEU A 75 -8.11 -11.05 -15.05
CA LEU A 75 -9.47 -11.50 -15.36
C LEU A 75 -10.45 -10.33 -15.45
N ARG A 76 -10.27 -9.30 -14.63
CA ARG A 76 -11.06 -8.06 -14.69
C ARG A 76 -10.73 -7.23 -15.92
N VAL A 77 -9.43 -7.09 -16.21
CA VAL A 77 -8.95 -6.35 -17.40
C VAL A 77 -9.45 -6.97 -18.69
N LYS A 78 -9.57 -8.30 -18.77
CA LYS A 78 -10.14 -9.02 -19.92
C LYS A 78 -11.55 -8.51 -20.28
N ASN A 79 -12.35 -8.10 -19.29
CA ASN A 79 -13.69 -7.56 -19.55
C ASN A 79 -13.66 -6.15 -20.18
N TRP A 80 -12.60 -5.38 -19.96
CA TRP A 80 -12.47 -4.02 -20.52
C TRP A 80 -12.13 -4.03 -22.01
N THR A 81 -11.61 -5.13 -22.53
CA THR A 81 -11.23 -5.31 -23.94
C THR A 81 -12.35 -5.88 -24.80
N ARG A 82 -13.54 -6.14 -24.20
CA ARG A 82 -14.71 -6.65 -24.92
C ARG A 82 -15.48 -5.56 -25.69
N GLY A 83 -15.26 -4.29 -25.35
CA GLY A 83 -15.91 -3.15 -26.01
C GLY A 83 -15.34 -2.86 -27.40
N LYS A 84 -16.03 -2.01 -28.15
CA LYS A 84 -15.49 -1.48 -29.41
C LYS A 84 -14.30 -0.55 -29.12
N GLU A 85 -13.31 -0.57 -30.01
CA GLU A 85 -12.16 0.32 -29.92
C GLU A 85 -12.61 1.78 -30.11
N GLU A 86 -12.36 2.61 -29.11
CA GLU A 86 -12.67 4.03 -29.16
C GLU A 86 -11.39 4.81 -29.50
N LYS A 87 -11.38 5.44 -30.65
CA LYS A 87 -10.29 6.35 -31.03
C LYS A 87 -10.42 7.64 -30.22
N ARG A 88 -9.51 7.86 -29.28
CA ARG A 88 -9.45 9.05 -28.44
C ARG A 88 -8.31 9.95 -28.90
N ASP A 89 -8.67 11.08 -29.48
CA ASP A 89 -7.68 12.10 -29.90
C ASP A 89 -7.29 12.98 -28.68
N VAL A 90 -6.51 12.42 -27.77
CA VAL A 90 -5.99 13.12 -26.58
C VAL A 90 -4.46 12.94 -26.56
N LYS A 91 -3.73 14.06 -26.60
CA LYS A 91 -2.28 14.06 -26.54
C LYS A 91 -1.76 13.42 -25.23
N LEU A 92 -0.63 12.73 -25.31
CA LEU A 92 -0.04 12.06 -24.14
C LEU A 92 0.19 13.03 -22.97
N SER A 93 0.67 14.24 -23.24
CA SER A 93 0.85 15.27 -22.21
C SER A 93 -0.43 15.62 -21.45
N GLN A 94 -1.55 15.71 -22.16
CA GLN A 94 -2.86 15.96 -21.53
C GLN A 94 -3.34 14.77 -20.68
N ARG A 95 -3.04 13.53 -21.08
CA ARG A 95 -3.32 12.33 -20.29
C ARG A 95 -2.52 12.30 -19.01
N ILE A 96 -1.22 12.65 -19.10
CA ILE A 96 -0.33 12.75 -17.94
C ILE A 96 -0.81 13.83 -16.98
N LEU A 97 -1.17 15.03 -17.46
CA LEU A 97 -1.70 16.11 -16.62
C LEU A 97 -2.99 15.69 -15.89
N LYS A 98 -3.91 15.01 -16.57
CA LYS A 98 -5.13 14.51 -15.94
C LYS A 98 -4.86 13.45 -14.87
N LEU A 99 -3.86 12.59 -15.10
CA LEU A 99 -3.43 11.62 -14.12
C LEU A 99 -2.89 12.34 -12.87
N PHE A 100 -2.01 13.34 -13.06
CA PHE A 100 -1.49 14.14 -11.94
C PHE A 100 -2.57 14.90 -11.20
N ASP A 101 -3.53 15.52 -11.88
CA ASP A 101 -4.66 16.18 -11.24
C ASP A 101 -5.51 15.23 -10.40
N GLY A 102 -5.69 14.00 -10.86
CA GLY A 102 -6.40 12.99 -10.10
C GLY A 102 -5.60 12.47 -8.91
N LEU A 103 -4.32 12.14 -9.10
CA LEU A 103 -3.44 11.66 -8.05
C LEU A 103 -3.15 12.72 -6.98
N SER A 104 -3.20 14.01 -7.33
CA SER A 104 -3.07 15.12 -6.36
C SER A 104 -4.33 15.35 -5.51
N MET A 105 -5.34 14.51 -5.63
CA MET A 105 -6.61 14.59 -4.90
C MET A 105 -7.44 15.86 -5.14
N ARG A 106 -7.04 16.78 -6.03
CA ARG A 106 -7.74 18.06 -6.29
C ARG A 106 -9.22 17.87 -6.60
N THR A 107 -9.54 16.83 -7.38
CA THR A 107 -10.93 16.52 -7.76
C THR A 107 -11.74 16.01 -6.57
N VAL A 108 -11.12 15.25 -5.69
CA VAL A 108 -11.77 14.63 -4.51
C VAL A 108 -11.96 15.67 -3.42
N LEU A 109 -11.00 16.58 -3.22
CA LEU A 109 -11.06 17.67 -2.22
C LEU A 109 -12.20 18.67 -2.46
N ARG A 110 -12.82 18.69 -3.65
CA ARG A 110 -14.05 19.46 -3.88
C ARG A 110 -15.20 19.04 -2.95
N PHE A 111 -15.19 17.82 -2.47
CA PHE A 111 -16.16 17.29 -1.50
C PHE A 111 -15.68 17.44 -0.04
N LYS A 112 -15.18 18.63 0.30
CA LYS A 112 -14.72 19.05 1.65
C LYS A 112 -14.43 17.87 2.64
N ALA A 113 -15.36 17.55 3.54
CA ALA A 113 -15.16 16.53 4.58
C ALA A 113 -14.88 15.12 4.02
N ALA A 114 -15.65 14.66 3.03
CA ALA A 114 -15.43 13.35 2.41
C ALA A 114 -14.12 13.29 1.62
N GLY A 115 -13.79 14.39 0.95
CA GLY A 115 -12.55 14.54 0.21
C GLY A 115 -11.33 14.55 1.10
N LEU A 116 -11.37 15.30 2.20
CA LEU A 116 -10.28 15.36 3.17
C LEU A 116 -10.05 13.99 3.83
N MET A 117 -11.12 13.36 4.31
CA MET A 117 -11.06 11.99 4.87
C MET A 117 -10.39 11.02 3.90
N HIS A 118 -10.82 11.01 2.64
CA HIS A 118 -10.24 10.11 1.63
C HIS A 118 -8.78 10.46 1.29
N SER A 119 -8.46 11.74 1.25
CA SER A 119 -7.07 12.21 1.02
C SER A 119 -6.13 11.80 2.14
N LEU A 120 -6.58 11.84 3.40
CA LEU A 120 -5.81 11.36 4.55
C LEU A 120 -5.50 9.87 4.43
N ILE A 121 -6.50 9.03 4.08
CA ILE A 121 -6.29 7.59 3.85
C ILE A 121 -5.29 7.38 2.70
N TYR A 122 -5.47 8.09 1.60
CA TYR A 122 -4.66 7.93 0.40
C TYR A 122 -3.21 8.33 0.62
N ILE A 123 -2.96 9.52 1.18
CA ILE A 123 -1.60 10.03 1.43
C ILE A 123 -0.91 9.17 2.48
N GLY A 124 -1.62 8.83 3.56
CA GLY A 124 -1.10 7.95 4.60
C GLY A 124 -0.75 6.56 4.05
N PHE A 125 -1.65 5.94 3.28
CA PHE A 125 -1.39 4.64 2.65
C PHE A 125 -0.18 4.69 1.70
N LEU A 126 -0.10 5.70 0.82
CA LEU A 126 1.03 5.83 -0.09
C LEU A 126 2.34 6.10 0.64
N GLY A 127 2.32 6.91 1.71
CA GLY A 127 3.49 7.17 2.54
C GLY A 127 4.02 5.89 3.20
N LEU A 128 3.14 5.12 3.83
CA LEU A 128 3.48 3.85 4.46
C LEU A 128 3.96 2.80 3.44
N PHE A 129 3.29 2.70 2.30
CA PHE A 129 3.71 1.80 1.23
C PHE A 129 5.07 2.19 0.65
N ALA A 130 5.29 3.48 0.37
CA ALA A 130 6.59 3.98 -0.09
C ALA A 130 7.69 3.72 0.96
N GLY A 131 7.37 3.90 2.24
CA GLY A 131 8.27 3.59 3.34
C GLY A 131 8.68 2.11 3.37
N THR A 132 7.71 1.20 3.20
CA THR A 132 7.99 -0.24 3.13
C THR A 132 8.90 -0.58 1.94
N VAL A 133 8.62 0.00 0.76
CA VAL A 133 9.47 -0.19 -0.42
C VAL A 133 10.88 0.37 -0.19
N THR A 134 10.98 1.55 0.42
CA THR A 134 12.27 2.17 0.74
C THR A 134 13.09 1.32 1.71
N LEU A 135 12.44 0.73 2.70
CA LEU A 135 13.08 -0.17 3.65
C LEU A 135 13.59 -1.44 2.98
N GLU A 136 12.79 -2.03 2.09
CA GLU A 136 13.19 -3.23 1.34
C GLU A 136 14.36 -2.93 0.40
N ILE A 137 14.35 -1.78 -0.29
CA ILE A 137 15.50 -1.33 -1.10
C ILE A 137 16.75 -1.20 -0.24
N HIS A 138 16.64 -0.56 0.93
CA HIS A 138 17.75 -0.44 1.88
C HIS A 138 18.27 -1.81 2.34
N HIS A 139 17.35 -2.75 2.63
CA HIS A 139 17.71 -4.11 3.05
C HIS A 139 18.53 -4.83 1.97
N LEU A 140 18.13 -4.72 0.70
CA LEU A 140 18.75 -5.40 -0.43
C LEU A 140 20.07 -4.75 -0.90
N MET A 141 20.39 -3.54 -0.44
CA MET A 141 21.63 -2.85 -0.85
C MET A 141 22.89 -3.44 -0.20
N PRO A 142 24.02 -3.43 -0.91
CA PRO A 142 25.33 -3.70 -0.32
C PRO A 142 25.61 -2.80 0.89
N PRO A 143 26.41 -3.23 1.87
CA PRO A 143 26.70 -2.46 3.09
C PRO A 143 27.16 -1.02 2.82
N SER A 144 27.98 -0.80 1.80
CA SER A 144 28.51 0.52 1.42
C SER A 144 27.44 1.50 0.87
N LEU A 145 26.28 1.00 0.44
CA LEU A 145 25.20 1.78 -0.13
C LEU A 145 23.98 1.90 0.79
N LYS A 146 24.06 1.35 1.99
CA LYS A 146 22.99 1.44 2.98
C LYS A 146 22.80 2.88 3.45
N PHE A 147 21.60 3.44 3.22
CA PHE A 147 21.33 4.89 3.40
C PHE A 147 20.39 5.22 4.57
N LEU A 148 19.59 4.25 5.08
CA LEU A 148 18.70 4.48 6.23
C LEU A 148 19.49 4.32 7.55
N GLN A 149 20.35 5.29 7.83
CA GLN A 149 21.19 5.35 9.02
C GLN A 149 21.24 6.78 9.57
N GLY A 150 21.44 6.94 10.87
CA GLY A 150 21.57 8.24 11.52
C GLY A 150 20.40 9.18 11.22
N THR A 151 20.68 10.41 10.81
CA THR A 151 19.67 11.44 10.51
C THR A 151 18.68 11.02 9.43
N THR A 152 19.13 10.29 8.39
CA THR A 152 18.25 9.82 7.33
C THR A 152 17.19 8.85 7.86
N TYR A 153 17.59 7.96 8.77
CA TYR A 153 16.66 7.06 9.43
C TYR A 153 15.65 7.81 10.31
N ILE A 154 16.12 8.81 11.07
CA ILE A 154 15.26 9.65 11.92
C ILE A 154 14.17 10.35 11.08
N VAL A 155 14.55 10.99 9.97
CA VAL A 155 13.60 11.67 9.09
C VAL A 155 12.62 10.67 8.45
N TYR A 156 13.12 9.52 8.01
CA TYR A 156 12.31 8.43 7.47
C TYR A 156 11.26 7.96 8.49
N SER A 157 11.68 7.64 9.70
CA SER A 157 10.84 7.16 10.81
C SER A 157 9.75 8.18 11.16
N PHE A 158 10.14 9.43 11.38
CA PHE A 158 9.19 10.51 11.66
C PHE A 158 8.16 10.71 10.54
N THR A 159 8.59 10.61 9.28
CA THR A 159 7.67 10.72 8.13
C THR A 159 6.64 9.59 8.11
N LEU A 160 7.04 8.36 8.47
CA LEU A 160 6.13 7.23 8.55
C LEU A 160 5.14 7.36 9.71
N GLU A 161 5.54 7.93 10.84
CA GLU A 161 4.63 8.25 11.93
C GLU A 161 3.53 9.23 11.51
N LEU A 162 3.89 10.30 10.80
CA LEU A 162 2.90 11.24 10.26
C LEU A 162 1.97 10.56 9.24
N ALA A 163 2.51 9.67 8.41
CA ALA A 163 1.71 8.89 7.46
C ALA A 163 0.75 7.95 8.21
N THR A 164 1.17 7.32 9.29
CA THR A 164 0.36 6.45 10.14
C THR A 164 -0.79 7.22 10.79
N ILE A 165 -0.53 8.42 11.32
CA ILE A 165 -1.57 9.30 11.87
C ILE A 165 -2.60 9.66 10.80
N ALA A 166 -2.14 10.11 9.64
CA ALA A 166 -3.03 10.48 8.55
C ALA A 166 -3.90 9.28 8.11
N TYR A 167 -3.28 8.12 7.94
CA TYR A 167 -3.93 6.88 7.53
C TYR A 167 -5.02 6.45 8.50
N LEU A 168 -4.68 6.29 9.78
CA LEU A 168 -5.63 5.83 10.80
C LEU A 168 -6.72 6.86 11.09
N THR A 169 -6.39 8.14 11.14
CA THR A 169 -7.38 9.22 11.31
C THR A 169 -8.40 9.17 10.19
N GLY A 170 -7.96 9.05 8.94
CA GLY A 170 -8.84 8.93 7.79
C GLY A 170 -9.74 7.69 7.84
N LEU A 171 -9.19 6.55 8.25
CA LEU A 171 -9.93 5.28 8.35
C LEU A 171 -10.96 5.30 9.48
N PHE A 172 -10.59 5.79 10.68
CA PHE A 172 -11.53 5.91 11.78
C PHE A 172 -12.63 6.94 11.47
N TRP A 173 -12.29 8.02 10.79
CA TRP A 173 -13.29 8.97 10.28
C TRP A 173 -14.24 8.31 9.28
N ALA A 174 -13.73 7.51 8.34
CA ALA A 174 -14.54 6.76 7.39
C ALA A 174 -15.47 5.76 8.09
N LEU A 175 -14.99 5.10 9.14
CA LEU A 175 -15.76 4.17 9.96
C LEU A 175 -16.85 4.92 10.74
N ALA A 176 -16.51 6.00 11.45
CA ALA A 176 -17.44 6.83 12.21
C ALA A 176 -18.57 7.38 11.33
N ARG A 177 -18.27 7.83 10.12
CA ARG A 177 -19.30 8.27 9.15
C ARG A 177 -20.29 7.18 8.78
N ARG A 178 -19.91 5.91 8.81
CA ARG A 178 -20.82 4.79 8.51
C ARG A 178 -21.71 4.42 9.68
N PHE A 179 -21.22 4.55 10.91
CA PHE A 179 -22.00 4.25 12.12
C PHE A 179 -22.87 5.43 12.58
N ILE A 180 -22.33 6.64 12.54
CA ILE A 180 -22.94 7.85 13.11
C ILE A 180 -23.63 8.66 12.01
N GLY A 181 -23.20 8.49 10.74
CA GLY A 181 -23.67 9.29 9.62
C GLY A 181 -25.15 9.12 9.31
N THR A 182 -25.87 10.24 9.31
CA THR A 182 -27.30 10.32 8.96
C THR A 182 -27.53 10.44 7.44
N GLU A 183 -26.47 10.59 6.65
CA GLU A 183 -26.58 10.75 5.19
C GLU A 183 -27.23 9.51 4.55
N TYR A 184 -28.41 9.66 3.99
CA TYR A 184 -29.17 8.61 3.32
C TYR A 184 -28.32 7.79 2.32
N ARG A 185 -27.46 8.43 1.54
CA ARG A 185 -26.59 7.75 0.57
C ARG A 185 -25.57 6.83 1.20
N ILE A 186 -25.05 7.16 2.37
CA ILE A 186 -24.10 6.31 3.11
C ILE A 186 -24.85 5.11 3.65
N LYS A 187 -25.96 5.35 4.33
CA LYS A 187 -26.77 4.32 4.98
C LYS A 187 -27.31 3.26 3.99
N THR A 188 -27.75 3.68 2.82
CA THR A 188 -28.36 2.78 1.81
C THR A 188 -27.34 2.04 0.93
N LYS A 189 -26.10 2.54 0.81
CA LYS A 189 -25.06 1.96 -0.07
C LYS A 189 -23.95 1.26 0.68
N THR A 190 -23.91 1.31 2.00
CA THR A 190 -22.93 0.60 2.81
C THR A 190 -23.27 -0.90 2.81
N THR A 191 -22.30 -1.69 2.42
CA THR A 191 -22.38 -3.15 2.33
C THR A 191 -21.42 -3.79 3.32
N ILE A 192 -21.55 -5.09 3.56
CA ILE A 192 -20.61 -5.84 4.38
C ILE A 192 -19.17 -5.75 3.87
N ASP A 193 -18.99 -5.68 2.53
CA ASP A 193 -17.69 -5.48 1.89
C ASP A 193 -17.00 -4.18 2.33
N ASP A 194 -17.77 -3.11 2.60
CA ASP A 194 -17.21 -1.84 3.10
C ASP A 194 -16.66 -1.98 4.53
N TYR A 195 -17.37 -2.70 5.39
CA TYR A 195 -16.91 -2.94 6.76
C TYR A 195 -15.70 -3.86 6.78
N LEU A 196 -15.71 -4.96 6.03
CA LEU A 196 -14.58 -5.87 5.92
C LEU A 196 -13.34 -5.17 5.39
N THR A 197 -13.51 -4.34 4.34
CA THR A 197 -12.41 -3.56 3.77
C THR A 197 -11.83 -2.57 4.76
N LEU A 198 -12.67 -1.80 5.47
CA LEU A 198 -12.20 -0.84 6.47
C LEU A 198 -11.53 -1.54 7.66
N SER A 199 -12.12 -2.63 8.16
CA SER A 199 -11.55 -3.41 9.26
C SER A 199 -10.19 -3.98 8.91
N LEU A 200 -10.03 -4.51 7.68
CA LEU A 200 -8.74 -5.00 7.20
C LEU A 200 -7.69 -3.88 7.15
N LEU A 201 -8.04 -2.72 6.60
CA LEU A 201 -7.13 -1.59 6.50
C LEU A 201 -6.74 -1.04 7.89
N ILE A 202 -7.70 -0.93 8.82
CA ILE A 202 -7.43 -0.53 10.20
C ILE A 202 -6.53 -1.57 10.89
N PHE A 203 -6.80 -2.86 10.68
CA PHE A 203 -5.99 -3.92 11.26
C PHE A 203 -4.54 -3.88 10.75
N ILE A 204 -4.31 -3.62 9.46
CA ILE A 204 -2.97 -3.43 8.89
C ILE A 204 -2.26 -2.26 9.58
N GLY A 205 -2.94 -1.13 9.78
CA GLY A 205 -2.34 0.03 10.46
C GLY A 205 -1.98 -0.27 11.92
N ILE A 206 -2.90 -0.86 12.67
CA ILE A 206 -2.66 -1.21 14.09
C ILE A 206 -1.58 -2.28 14.22
N SER A 207 -1.62 -3.34 13.42
CA SER A 207 -0.60 -4.40 13.44
C SER A 207 0.79 -3.87 13.03
N GLY A 208 0.86 -2.87 12.16
CA GLY A 208 2.10 -2.16 11.86
C GLY A 208 2.69 -1.45 13.07
N ILE A 209 1.87 -0.68 13.80
CA ILE A 209 2.29 -0.02 15.05
C ILE A 209 2.74 -1.05 16.10
N THR A 210 1.99 -2.14 16.29
CA THR A 210 2.36 -3.16 17.27
C THR A 210 3.65 -3.89 16.89
N THR A 211 3.89 -4.10 15.60
CA THR A 211 5.16 -4.68 15.11
C THR A 211 6.33 -3.74 15.38
N GLU A 212 6.18 -2.45 15.09
CA GLU A 212 7.19 -1.43 15.39
C GLU A 212 7.46 -1.33 16.89
N ALA A 213 6.42 -1.22 17.71
CA ALA A 213 6.51 -1.15 19.16
C ALA A 213 7.22 -2.37 19.75
N GLY A 214 6.90 -3.58 19.26
CA GLY A 214 7.56 -4.82 19.69
C GLY A 214 9.05 -4.84 19.35
N ARG A 215 9.43 -4.34 18.16
CA ARG A 215 10.83 -4.20 17.75
C ARG A 215 11.58 -3.19 18.64
N ILE A 216 11.00 -2.01 18.83
CA ILE A 216 11.61 -0.95 19.65
C ILE A 216 11.78 -1.42 21.12
N ALA A 217 10.80 -2.13 21.66
CA ALA A 217 10.90 -2.71 23.00
C ALA A 217 11.96 -3.80 23.08
N LEU A 218 12.15 -4.62 22.04
CA LEU A 218 13.19 -5.65 21.96
C LEU A 218 14.60 -5.03 21.97
N GLU A 219 14.78 -3.88 21.33
CA GLU A 219 16.03 -3.12 21.29
C GLU A 219 16.27 -2.27 22.57
N ASN A 220 15.44 -2.44 23.62
CA ASN A 220 15.49 -1.68 24.88
C ASN A 220 15.28 -0.16 24.70
N LEU A 221 14.34 0.23 23.82
CA LEU A 221 13.91 1.63 23.63
C LEU A 221 15.07 2.60 23.32
N PRO A 222 15.84 2.39 22.25
CA PRO A 222 17.00 3.21 21.96
C PRO A 222 16.60 4.65 21.59
N ASP A 223 17.45 5.62 21.92
CA ASP A 223 17.19 7.06 21.77
C ASP A 223 16.87 7.48 20.32
N TYR A 224 17.50 6.82 19.33
CA TYR A 224 17.25 7.12 17.91
C TYR A 224 15.85 6.73 17.44
N GLU A 225 15.14 5.87 18.19
CA GLU A 225 13.75 5.48 17.91
C GLU A 225 12.70 6.43 18.50
N LYS A 226 13.09 7.45 19.26
CA LYS A 226 12.15 8.44 19.79
C LYS A 226 11.38 9.20 18.72
N CYS A 227 11.89 9.25 17.50
CA CYS A 227 11.19 9.83 16.35
C CYS A 227 10.08 8.94 15.81
N SER A 228 10.10 7.64 16.10
CA SER A 228 8.98 6.69 15.97
C SER A 228 8.06 6.82 17.19
N PHE A 229 7.55 8.01 17.44
CA PHE A 229 6.97 8.37 18.72
C PHE A 229 5.73 7.58 19.12
N ILE A 230 4.91 7.09 18.18
CA ILE A 230 3.78 6.20 18.46
C ILE A 230 4.30 4.81 18.82
N GLY A 231 5.15 4.23 17.97
CA GLY A 231 5.76 2.92 18.21
C GLY A 231 6.55 2.90 19.51
N TYR A 232 7.33 3.96 19.77
CA TYR A 232 8.10 4.12 21.01
C TYR A 232 7.20 4.20 22.25
N ALA A 233 6.17 5.07 22.22
CA ALA A 233 5.23 5.21 23.33
C ALA A 233 4.44 3.92 23.60
N VAL A 234 4.00 3.22 22.56
CA VAL A 234 3.31 1.94 22.71
C VAL A 234 4.25 0.87 23.26
N GLY A 235 5.50 0.79 22.77
CA GLY A 235 6.51 -0.13 23.28
C GLY A 235 6.83 0.08 24.76
N GLN A 236 6.95 1.35 25.17
CA GLN A 236 7.15 1.73 26.57
C GLN A 236 5.94 1.41 27.44
N PHE A 237 4.71 1.74 26.96
CA PHE A 237 3.45 1.52 27.70
C PHE A 237 3.16 0.03 27.93
N LEU A 238 3.41 -0.82 26.94
CA LEU A 238 3.12 -2.24 27.03
C LEU A 238 4.01 -2.99 28.04
N ASN A 239 5.18 -2.43 28.39
CA ASN A 239 6.13 -3.03 29.33
C ASN A 239 6.24 -4.56 29.15
N LEU A 240 6.58 -4.97 27.95
CA LEU A 240 6.47 -6.34 27.50
C LEU A 240 7.41 -7.27 28.30
N THR A 241 6.85 -8.30 28.90
CA THR A 241 7.64 -9.36 29.58
C THR A 241 8.40 -10.24 28.58
N ASN A 242 7.90 -10.36 27.35
CA ASN A 242 8.55 -11.09 26.27
C ASN A 242 8.41 -10.31 24.94
N PRO A 243 9.23 -9.26 24.73
CA PRO A 243 9.16 -8.45 23.53
C PRO A 243 9.51 -9.23 22.26
N GLU A 244 10.34 -10.25 22.37
CA GLU A 244 10.73 -11.10 21.24
C GLU A 244 9.53 -11.87 20.67
N LEU A 245 8.77 -12.55 21.52
CA LEU A 245 7.58 -13.29 21.10
C LEU A 245 6.49 -12.34 20.58
N PHE A 246 6.29 -11.21 21.26
CA PHE A 246 5.33 -10.20 20.86
C PHE A 246 5.65 -9.64 19.48
N HIS A 247 6.90 -9.28 19.21
CA HIS A 247 7.34 -8.80 17.90
C HIS A 247 7.12 -9.85 16.81
N LYS A 248 7.48 -11.11 17.03
CA LYS A 248 7.26 -12.19 16.05
C LYS A 248 5.78 -12.38 15.72
N ILE A 249 4.91 -12.41 16.73
CA ILE A 249 3.47 -12.58 16.51
C ILE A 249 2.88 -11.38 15.76
N SER A 250 3.17 -10.15 16.20
CA SER A 250 2.66 -8.95 15.56
C SER A 250 3.17 -8.81 14.12
N TRP A 251 4.43 -9.17 13.87
CA TRP A 251 4.98 -9.20 12.51
C TRP A 251 4.25 -10.19 11.60
N VAL A 252 4.02 -11.42 12.06
CA VAL A 252 3.27 -12.44 11.30
C VAL A 252 1.84 -11.95 11.01
N LEU A 253 1.16 -11.39 11.99
CA LEU A 253 -0.20 -10.85 11.82
C LEU A 253 -0.23 -9.69 10.80
N HIS A 254 0.75 -8.80 10.87
CA HIS A 254 0.88 -7.68 9.92
C HIS A 254 1.12 -8.18 8.50
N VAL A 255 2.06 -9.09 8.30
CA VAL A 255 2.38 -9.68 6.99
C VAL A 255 1.20 -10.43 6.40
N VAL A 256 0.54 -11.28 7.19
CA VAL A 256 -0.64 -12.03 6.74
C VAL A 256 -1.77 -11.10 6.34
N SER A 257 -2.03 -10.05 7.13
CA SER A 257 -3.07 -9.08 6.81
C SER A 257 -2.77 -8.32 5.51
N PHE A 258 -1.50 -8.03 5.24
CA PHE A 258 -1.07 -7.42 3.99
C PHE A 258 -1.26 -8.37 2.78
N PHE A 259 -0.97 -9.66 2.93
CA PHE A 259 -1.25 -10.64 1.88
C PHE A 259 -2.76 -10.77 1.59
N VAL A 260 -3.58 -10.77 2.64
CA VAL A 260 -5.05 -10.74 2.49
C VAL A 260 -5.48 -9.48 1.73
N PHE A 261 -4.91 -8.31 2.06
CA PHE A 261 -5.16 -7.07 1.34
C PHE A 261 -4.79 -7.16 -0.15
N LEU A 262 -3.63 -7.72 -0.48
CA LEU A 262 -3.21 -7.87 -1.88
C LEU A 262 -4.18 -8.75 -2.67
N ILE A 263 -4.63 -9.87 -2.12
CA ILE A 263 -5.60 -10.78 -2.78
C ILE A 263 -6.99 -10.14 -2.84
N ALA A 264 -7.42 -9.46 -1.78
CA ALA A 264 -8.72 -8.81 -1.73
C ALA A 264 -8.82 -7.59 -2.67
N SER A 265 -7.70 -6.91 -2.95
CA SER A 265 -7.68 -5.66 -3.70
C SER A 265 -8.31 -5.77 -5.10
N PRO A 266 -8.06 -6.78 -5.95
CA PRO A 266 -8.74 -6.93 -7.24
C PRO A 266 -10.20 -7.41 -7.12
N LEU A 267 -10.60 -8.00 -6.00
CA LEU A 267 -11.92 -8.61 -5.80
C LEU A 267 -12.92 -7.64 -5.18
N SER A 268 -12.47 -6.76 -4.29
CA SER A 268 -13.27 -5.82 -3.52
C SER A 268 -13.40 -4.43 -4.17
N LYS A 269 -13.96 -3.49 -3.44
CA LYS A 269 -13.99 -2.06 -3.80
C LYS A 269 -12.58 -1.43 -3.88
N LEU A 270 -11.57 -2.05 -3.27
CA LEU A 270 -10.17 -1.60 -3.33
C LEU A 270 -9.56 -1.63 -4.74
N ARG A 271 -10.18 -2.33 -5.69
CA ARG A 271 -9.75 -2.32 -7.10
C ARG A 271 -9.61 -0.90 -7.69
N HIS A 272 -10.30 0.09 -7.10
CA HIS A 272 -10.19 1.47 -7.55
C HIS A 272 -8.78 2.04 -7.42
N ILE A 273 -7.95 1.50 -6.53
CA ILE A 273 -6.52 1.87 -6.40
C ILE A 273 -5.81 1.74 -7.75
N PHE A 274 -6.13 0.71 -8.53
CA PHE A 274 -5.55 0.44 -9.85
C PHE A 274 -6.40 1.02 -10.99
N THR A 275 -7.74 0.94 -10.85
CA THR A 275 -8.64 1.34 -11.96
C THR A 275 -8.81 2.84 -12.08
N SER A 276 -8.75 3.59 -10.96
CA SER A 276 -8.92 5.05 -11.01
C SER A 276 -7.78 5.77 -11.74
N PRO A 277 -6.49 5.49 -11.48
CA PRO A 277 -5.41 6.08 -12.25
C PRO A 277 -5.51 5.79 -13.75
N ARG A 278 -5.86 4.55 -14.11
CA ARG A 278 -6.10 4.20 -15.51
C ARG A 278 -7.26 4.99 -16.12
N ASN A 279 -8.37 5.09 -15.42
CA ASN A 279 -9.53 5.84 -15.91
C ASN A 279 -9.21 7.33 -16.06
N MET A 280 -8.44 7.92 -15.16
CA MET A 280 -7.95 9.30 -15.27
C MET A 280 -7.07 9.48 -16.51
N PHE A 281 -6.11 8.61 -16.70
CA PHE A 281 -5.20 8.63 -17.86
C PHE A 281 -5.96 8.43 -19.19
N MET A 282 -6.97 7.57 -19.21
CA MET A 282 -7.76 7.24 -20.40
C MET A 282 -8.96 8.16 -20.59
N SER A 283 -9.23 9.13 -19.70
CA SER A 283 -10.41 9.98 -19.80
C SER A 283 -10.40 10.86 -21.06
N PRO A 284 -11.54 11.09 -21.73
CA PRO A 284 -11.64 11.98 -22.88
C PRO A 284 -11.33 13.42 -22.47
N LYS A 285 -10.94 14.26 -23.45
CA LYS A 285 -10.63 15.69 -23.23
C LYS A 285 -11.79 16.44 -22.58
N GLU A 286 -12.99 16.17 -23.04
CA GLU A 286 -14.22 16.75 -22.51
C GLU A 286 -15.19 15.63 -22.14
N ARG A 287 -15.93 15.81 -21.04
CA ARG A 287 -17.05 14.95 -20.74
C ARG A 287 -18.19 15.31 -21.71
N PRO A 288 -18.90 14.32 -22.30
CA PRO A 288 -20.07 14.61 -23.13
C PRO A 288 -21.04 15.49 -22.33
N LYS A 289 -21.34 16.67 -22.86
CA LYS A 289 -22.38 17.54 -22.29
C LYS A 289 -23.71 16.80 -22.45
N GLY A 290 -24.36 16.41 -21.37
CA GLY A 290 -25.66 15.76 -21.38
C GLY A 290 -25.70 14.28 -21.02
N ALA A 291 -24.60 13.64 -20.73
CA ALA A 291 -24.62 12.29 -20.16
C ALA A 291 -25.13 12.36 -18.71
N MET A 292 -26.38 12.03 -18.53
CA MET A 292 -27.20 12.01 -17.30
C MET A 292 -27.67 13.38 -16.81
N LYS A 293 -28.77 13.86 -17.35
CA LYS A 293 -29.79 14.53 -16.53
C LYS A 293 -30.32 13.44 -15.60
N PHE A 294 -29.93 13.47 -14.33
CA PHE A 294 -30.68 12.74 -13.30
C PHE A 294 -32.08 13.39 -13.28
N ILE A 295 -33.04 12.72 -13.86
CA ILE A 295 -34.45 12.99 -13.58
C ILE A 295 -34.58 12.58 -12.11
N GLY A 296 -34.89 13.57 -11.27
CA GLY A 296 -34.99 13.46 -9.82
C GLY A 296 -36.08 12.49 -9.37
#